data_56f3b91d1ca9609fe1ea321d957e1fab
#
_entry.id   56f3b91d1ca9609fe1ea321d957e1fab
#
_cell.length_a   1.000
_cell.length_b   1.000
_cell.length_c   1.000
_cell.angle_alpha   90.00
_cell.angle_beta   90.00
_cell.angle_gamma   90.00
#
_symmetry.space_group_name_H-M   'P 1'
#
loop_
_entity.id
_entity.type
_entity.pdbx_description
1 polymer ?
#
loop_
_entity_poly.entity_id
_entity_poly.type
_entity_poly.pdbx_seq_one_letter_code
_entity_poly.pdbx_strand_id
1 'polypeptide(L)'
;PARRIAEHALTDAARALRAPLRFVETNARDAAGVLDAALPAALAPRVDASRAAAGSPRTTPPEPRDVAIAVARAPVDADALGIARGRLTVLGLGPGRADLMTPAARAALADATDIVGYATYVNMAGPLRADQRLHVSDNREELQRARHAFELAARGRRVAVVSSGDPGVFAMAAAVLEALDGADDARWAAVELDVVPGVSAALATAAEAGAPLGHDFCLISLSDNLKPWAIIEKRIDHAAAADFALAFYNPVSRARPVQFDRALDIVRRHRAPETVVVLGRDIGRPGATLATTTLAALSAQQVDMRTMVIVGSSTTRRVARDGARDWVYTPRWYR
;
A
#
# COMPACT_ATOMS: atom_id res chain seq x y z
N PRO A 1 -11.61 19.36 9.38
CA PRO A 1 -12.62 18.29 9.51
C PRO A 1 -13.89 18.57 8.69
N ALA A 2 -14.43 19.81 8.75
CA ALA A 2 -15.66 20.17 8.04
C ALA A 2 -15.51 20.13 6.49
N ARG A 3 -14.36 20.49 5.93
CA ARG A 3 -14.07 20.38 4.49
C ARG A 3 -14.12 18.92 4.02
N ARG A 4 -13.49 17.97 4.74
CA ARG A 4 -13.48 16.54 4.37
C ARG A 4 -14.89 15.95 4.25
N ILE A 5 -15.84 16.35 5.10
CA ILE A 5 -17.23 15.83 5.06
C ILE A 5 -17.99 16.32 3.81
N ALA A 6 -17.78 17.59 3.38
CA ALA A 6 -18.41 18.11 2.17
C ALA A 6 -17.91 17.42 0.89
N GLU A 7 -16.62 17.09 0.83
CA GLU A 7 -15.99 16.43 -0.31
C GLU A 7 -16.46 14.97 -0.47
N HIS A 8 -16.68 14.24 0.61
CA HIS A 8 -17.29 12.92 0.56
C HIS A 8 -18.72 12.96 0.01
N ALA A 9 -19.54 13.90 0.47
CA ALA A 9 -20.92 14.05 -0.02
C ALA A 9 -20.99 14.35 -1.52
N LEU A 10 -20.13 15.24 -2.03
CA LEU A 10 -20.05 15.52 -3.47
C LEU A 10 -19.58 14.32 -4.29
N THR A 11 -18.61 13.59 -3.77
CA THR A 11 -18.10 12.36 -4.40
C THR A 11 -19.19 11.29 -4.47
N ASP A 12 -19.90 11.07 -3.37
CA ASP A 12 -20.96 10.08 -3.30
C ASP A 12 -22.15 10.47 -4.18
N ALA A 13 -22.50 11.75 -4.24
CA ALA A 13 -23.52 12.27 -5.15
C ALA A 13 -23.08 12.10 -6.62
N ALA A 14 -21.86 12.44 -6.98
CA ALA A 14 -21.34 12.26 -8.34
C ALA A 14 -21.34 10.79 -8.75
N ARG A 15 -20.94 9.89 -7.83
CA ARG A 15 -20.97 8.43 -8.05
C ARG A 15 -22.40 7.92 -8.23
N ALA A 16 -23.34 8.32 -7.37
CA ALA A 16 -24.73 7.92 -7.42
C ALA A 16 -25.41 8.39 -8.72
N LEU A 17 -25.09 9.58 -9.17
CA LEU A 17 -25.60 10.18 -10.39
C LEU A 17 -24.85 9.73 -11.66
N ARG A 18 -23.77 8.98 -11.51
CA ARG A 18 -22.84 8.63 -12.60
C ARG A 18 -22.35 9.85 -13.37
N ALA A 19 -22.18 10.97 -12.67
CA ALA A 19 -21.75 12.24 -13.23
C ALA A 19 -20.25 12.46 -12.98
N PRO A 20 -19.48 13.00 -13.94
CA PRO A 20 -18.08 13.32 -13.72
C PRO A 20 -17.94 14.48 -12.72
N LEU A 21 -17.05 14.32 -11.74
CA LEU A 21 -16.69 15.38 -10.80
C LEU A 21 -15.51 16.17 -11.36
N ARG A 22 -15.69 17.48 -11.48
CA ARG A 22 -14.67 18.39 -12.02
C ARG A 22 -14.34 19.49 -11.01
N PHE A 23 -13.08 19.87 -10.94
CA PHE A 23 -12.58 20.93 -10.07
C PHE A 23 -12.18 22.14 -10.92
N VAL A 24 -12.59 23.31 -10.48
CA VAL A 24 -12.24 24.57 -11.13
C VAL A 24 -11.52 25.45 -10.13
N GLU A 25 -10.34 25.96 -10.49
CA GLU A 25 -9.64 26.96 -9.70
C GLU A 25 -10.34 28.32 -9.87
N THR A 26 -10.74 28.94 -8.77
CA THR A 26 -11.41 30.24 -8.77
C THR A 26 -11.11 31.00 -7.49
N ASN A 27 -11.10 32.34 -7.61
CA ASN A 27 -11.04 33.25 -6.46
C ASN A 27 -12.43 33.56 -5.88
N ALA A 28 -13.50 33.00 -6.47
CA ALA A 28 -14.87 33.20 -5.98
C ALA A 28 -15.04 32.58 -4.57
N ARG A 29 -15.76 33.32 -3.70
CA ARG A 29 -16.00 32.95 -2.31
C ARG A 29 -17.35 32.27 -2.09
N ASP A 30 -18.22 32.31 -3.08
CA ASP A 30 -19.55 31.69 -3.05
C ASP A 30 -19.75 30.69 -4.20
N ALA A 31 -20.75 29.84 -4.08
CA ALA A 31 -21.04 28.80 -5.06
C ALA A 31 -21.50 29.37 -6.41
N ALA A 32 -22.15 30.54 -6.42
CA ALA A 32 -22.60 31.21 -7.65
C ALA A 32 -21.42 31.71 -8.47
N GLY A 33 -20.45 32.39 -7.84
CA GLY A 33 -19.21 32.81 -8.49
C GLY A 33 -18.34 31.68 -8.99
N VAL A 34 -18.33 30.52 -8.28
CA VAL A 34 -17.66 29.29 -8.77
C VAL A 34 -18.30 28.80 -10.07
N LEU A 35 -19.63 28.79 -10.16
CA LEU A 35 -20.34 28.40 -11.39
C LEU A 35 -20.08 29.39 -12.53
N ASP A 36 -20.05 30.69 -12.25
CA ASP A 36 -19.74 31.71 -13.27
C ASP A 36 -18.32 31.55 -13.83
N ALA A 37 -17.35 31.25 -12.97
CA ALA A 37 -15.98 31.03 -13.39
C ALA A 37 -15.83 29.71 -14.20
N ALA A 38 -16.64 28.70 -13.89
CA ALA A 38 -16.57 27.37 -14.50
C ALA A 38 -17.27 27.29 -15.86
N LEU A 39 -18.33 28.06 -16.08
CA LEU A 39 -19.30 27.87 -17.17
C LEU A 39 -19.56 29.17 -17.92
N PRO A 40 -18.81 29.50 -18.98
CA PRO A 40 -19.05 30.68 -19.76
C PRO A 40 -20.39 30.62 -20.51
N ALA A 41 -21.12 31.74 -20.55
CA ALA A 41 -22.23 32.17 -21.43
C ALA A 41 -23.29 31.13 -21.94
N ALA A 42 -23.08 29.82 -21.84
CA ALA A 42 -23.96 28.78 -22.40
C ALA A 42 -25.03 28.28 -21.42
N LEU A 43 -25.14 28.87 -20.22
CA LEU A 43 -26.00 28.35 -19.16
C LEU A 43 -27.43 28.90 -19.19
N ALA A 44 -28.37 28.02 -18.85
CA ALA A 44 -29.74 28.40 -18.48
C ALA A 44 -29.75 29.15 -17.13
N PRO A 45 -30.87 29.85 -16.80
CA PRO A 45 -30.97 30.59 -15.55
C PRO A 45 -30.64 29.73 -14.35
N ARG A 46 -29.92 30.31 -13.41
CA ARG A 46 -29.51 29.63 -12.15
C ARG A 46 -30.73 29.26 -11.32
N VAL A 47 -30.69 28.09 -10.75
CA VAL A 47 -31.63 27.70 -9.69
C VAL A 47 -30.84 27.75 -8.39
N ASP A 48 -31.07 28.74 -7.56
CA ASP A 48 -30.52 28.76 -6.20
C ASP A 48 -31.24 27.70 -5.37
N ALA A 49 -30.58 26.57 -5.12
CA ALA A 49 -31.08 25.59 -4.21
C ALA A 49 -30.79 26.05 -2.78
N SER A 50 -31.69 26.85 -2.22
CA SER A 50 -31.67 27.23 -0.84
C SER A 50 -31.89 26.01 0.04
N ARG A 51 -30.98 25.82 1.03
CA ARG A 51 -31.13 25.04 2.25
C ARG A 51 -31.60 23.59 2.10
N ALA A 52 -30.66 22.68 2.02
CA ALA A 52 -30.93 21.32 2.46
C ALA A 52 -31.23 21.31 3.97
N ALA A 53 -32.44 20.92 4.35
CA ALA A 53 -32.93 20.91 5.71
C ALA A 53 -32.04 20.08 6.65
N ALA A 54 -31.67 20.65 7.77
CA ALA A 54 -30.99 20.02 8.86
C ALA A 54 -31.91 18.95 9.51
N GLY A 55 -31.48 17.71 9.52
CA GLY A 55 -32.04 16.67 10.37
C GLY A 55 -31.21 16.48 11.62
N SER A 56 -31.85 16.73 12.78
CA SER A 56 -31.43 16.43 14.16
C SER A 56 -30.49 17.41 14.90
N PRO A 57 -30.77 17.70 16.18
CA PRO A 57 -30.15 18.80 16.92
C PRO A 57 -28.78 18.41 17.45
N ARG A 58 -27.73 18.98 16.90
CA ARG A 58 -26.41 19.07 17.53
C ARG A 58 -26.13 20.53 17.90
N THR A 59 -25.62 20.74 19.09
CA THR A 59 -25.47 21.98 19.85
C THR A 59 -24.52 23.05 19.25
N THR A 60 -24.17 22.99 17.99
CA THR A 60 -23.52 24.05 17.21
C THR A 60 -24.06 24.00 15.79
N PRO A 61 -24.68 25.09 15.28
CA PRO A 61 -25.16 25.10 13.91
C PRO A 61 -23.95 25.03 12.97
N PRO A 62 -23.95 24.12 11.96
CA PRO A 62 -22.98 24.20 10.87
C PRO A 62 -23.24 25.48 10.09
N GLU A 63 -22.19 26.17 9.69
CA GLU A 63 -22.31 27.29 8.76
C GLU A 63 -23.12 26.88 7.52
N PRO A 64 -24.02 27.73 7.02
CA PRO A 64 -24.81 27.42 5.82
C PRO A 64 -23.85 27.18 4.66
N ARG A 65 -23.92 25.99 4.09
CA ARG A 65 -23.14 25.64 2.88
C ARG A 65 -23.99 26.01 1.69
N ASP A 66 -23.54 26.97 0.93
CA ASP A 66 -24.21 27.36 -0.31
C ASP A 66 -23.99 26.27 -1.36
N VAL A 67 -25.08 25.76 -1.89
CA VAL A 67 -25.09 24.89 -3.07
C VAL A 67 -25.77 25.66 -4.19
N ALA A 68 -25.04 25.86 -5.28
CA ALA A 68 -25.61 26.43 -6.50
C ALA A 68 -25.70 25.36 -7.60
N ILE A 69 -26.82 25.33 -8.28
CA ILE A 69 -27.06 24.41 -9.40
C ILE A 69 -27.33 25.28 -10.65
N ALA A 70 -26.67 24.89 -11.75
CA ALA A 70 -26.93 25.45 -13.04
C ALA A 70 -27.23 24.35 -14.05
N VAL A 71 -28.18 24.60 -14.94
CA VAL A 71 -28.54 23.70 -16.03
C VAL A 71 -28.10 24.34 -17.36
N ALA A 72 -27.30 23.61 -18.12
CA ALA A 72 -26.85 24.04 -19.42
C ALA A 72 -28.02 23.99 -20.45
N ARG A 73 -28.07 24.97 -21.37
CA ARG A 73 -29.07 24.99 -22.46
C ARG A 73 -28.80 23.94 -23.53
N ALA A 74 -27.59 23.43 -23.61
CA ALA A 74 -27.16 22.39 -24.53
C ALA A 74 -26.23 21.41 -23.80
N PRO A 75 -26.03 20.18 -24.32
CA PRO A 75 -25.06 19.25 -23.77
C PRO A 75 -23.66 19.92 -23.64
N VAL A 76 -23.07 19.80 -22.47
CA VAL A 76 -21.74 20.35 -22.16
C VAL A 76 -20.76 19.18 -22.13
N ASP A 77 -19.63 19.34 -22.82
CA ASP A 77 -18.52 18.41 -22.69
C ASP A 77 -17.86 18.63 -21.32
N ALA A 78 -18.12 17.70 -20.40
CA ALA A 78 -17.54 17.75 -19.06
C ALA A 78 -16.00 17.67 -19.09
N ASP A 79 -15.41 17.08 -20.12
CA ASP A 79 -13.95 16.94 -20.24
C ASP A 79 -13.27 18.27 -20.64
N ALA A 80 -14.04 19.18 -21.21
CA ALA A 80 -13.57 20.53 -21.50
C ALA A 80 -13.61 21.47 -20.28
N LEU A 81 -14.21 21.04 -19.15
CA LEU A 81 -14.38 21.87 -17.96
C LEU A 81 -13.43 21.47 -16.84
N GLY A 82 -12.61 22.44 -16.38
CA GLY A 82 -11.78 22.28 -15.20
C GLY A 82 -10.84 21.06 -15.24
N ILE A 83 -10.48 20.57 -14.06
CA ILE A 83 -9.58 19.42 -13.87
C ILE A 83 -10.41 18.23 -13.39
N ALA A 84 -10.23 17.06 -14.01
CA ALA A 84 -10.84 15.82 -13.54
C ALA A 84 -10.37 15.52 -12.11
N ARG A 85 -11.20 14.85 -11.32
CA ARG A 85 -10.76 14.30 -10.05
C ARG A 85 -9.65 13.28 -10.31
N GLY A 86 -8.47 13.53 -9.74
CA GLY A 86 -7.37 12.58 -9.86
C GLY A 86 -7.53 11.40 -8.93
N ARG A 87 -6.87 10.31 -9.30
CA ARG A 87 -6.82 9.08 -8.51
C ARG A 87 -5.38 8.72 -8.18
N LEU A 88 -5.16 8.31 -6.95
CA LEU A 88 -3.90 7.74 -6.47
C LEU A 88 -4.16 6.33 -5.95
N THR A 89 -3.65 5.34 -6.64
CA THR A 89 -3.76 3.94 -6.23
C THR A 89 -2.41 3.43 -5.76
N VAL A 90 -2.31 3.03 -4.49
CA VAL A 90 -1.13 2.38 -3.94
C VAL A 90 -1.33 0.88 -4.06
N LEU A 91 -0.51 0.21 -4.86
CA LEU A 91 -0.77 -1.19 -5.18
C LEU A 91 0.43 -2.10 -4.96
N GLY A 92 0.13 -3.35 -4.59
CA GLY A 92 1.09 -4.43 -4.46
C GLY A 92 1.20 -5.25 -5.74
N LEU A 93 2.42 -5.35 -6.27
CA LEU A 93 2.73 -6.15 -7.44
C LEU A 93 2.81 -7.66 -7.16
N GLY A 94 2.68 -8.05 -5.89
CA GLY A 94 3.00 -9.41 -5.48
C GLY A 94 4.51 -9.67 -5.46
N PRO A 95 4.94 -10.94 -5.32
CA PRO A 95 6.35 -11.29 -5.14
C PRO A 95 7.17 -11.23 -6.44
N GLY A 96 6.51 -11.17 -7.62
CA GLY A 96 7.18 -11.04 -8.91
C GLY A 96 6.58 -11.86 -10.04
N ARG A 97 5.95 -13.01 -9.76
CA ARG A 97 5.21 -13.78 -10.76
C ARG A 97 3.92 -13.07 -11.16
N ALA A 98 3.64 -13.03 -12.45
CA ALA A 98 2.47 -12.34 -12.98
C ALA A 98 1.13 -12.95 -12.51
N ASP A 99 1.08 -14.26 -12.28
CA ASP A 99 -0.10 -14.97 -11.76
C ASP A 99 -0.35 -14.72 -10.26
N LEU A 100 0.63 -14.20 -9.53
CA LEU A 100 0.50 -13.77 -8.14
C LEU A 100 0.20 -12.26 -8.00
N MET A 101 0.12 -11.52 -9.10
CA MET A 101 -0.43 -10.17 -9.11
C MET A 101 -1.95 -10.25 -9.11
N THR A 102 -2.59 -9.56 -8.16
CA THR A 102 -4.06 -9.58 -8.07
C THR A 102 -4.71 -8.97 -9.34
N PRO A 103 -5.90 -9.44 -9.74
CA PRO A 103 -6.63 -8.83 -10.86
C PRO A 103 -6.88 -7.33 -10.65
N ALA A 104 -7.14 -6.91 -9.40
CA ALA A 104 -7.33 -5.50 -9.06
C ALA A 104 -6.07 -4.66 -9.28
N ALA A 105 -4.88 -5.18 -8.89
CA ALA A 105 -3.61 -4.49 -9.13
C ALA A 105 -3.32 -4.37 -10.64
N ARG A 106 -3.61 -5.41 -11.40
CA ARG A 106 -3.46 -5.40 -12.86
C ARG A 106 -4.38 -4.38 -13.53
N ALA A 107 -5.65 -4.30 -13.08
CA ALA A 107 -6.61 -3.33 -13.58
C ALA A 107 -6.18 -1.89 -13.24
N ALA A 108 -5.72 -1.64 -12.01
CA ALA A 108 -5.23 -0.33 -11.59
C ALA A 108 -3.98 0.11 -12.39
N LEU A 109 -3.05 -0.81 -12.66
CA LEU A 109 -1.90 -0.55 -13.55
C LEU A 109 -2.34 -0.22 -14.97
N ALA A 110 -3.31 -0.95 -15.51
CA ALA A 110 -3.84 -0.72 -16.84
C ALA A 110 -4.58 0.62 -16.95
N ASP A 111 -5.25 1.09 -15.89
CA ASP A 111 -5.94 2.38 -15.88
C ASP A 111 -5.00 3.58 -15.67
N ALA A 112 -3.87 3.39 -14.99
CA ALA A 112 -2.97 4.46 -14.62
C ALA A 112 -2.35 5.19 -15.84
N THR A 113 -2.22 6.52 -15.72
CA THR A 113 -1.48 7.37 -16.68
C THR A 113 -0.04 7.59 -16.24
N ASP A 114 0.23 7.45 -14.95
CA ASP A 114 1.53 7.69 -14.33
C ASP A 114 1.84 6.55 -13.36
N ILE A 115 3.04 5.98 -13.49
CA ILE A 115 3.55 4.92 -12.63
C ILE A 115 4.69 5.49 -11.80
N VAL A 116 4.53 5.46 -10.49
CA VAL A 116 5.49 6.04 -9.53
C VAL A 116 6.06 4.91 -8.68
N GLY A 117 7.38 4.80 -8.57
CA GLY A 117 7.97 3.75 -7.76
C GLY A 117 9.50 3.74 -7.72
N TYR A 118 10.04 2.83 -6.91
CA TYR A 118 11.45 2.46 -6.97
C TYR A 118 11.74 1.74 -8.29
N ALA A 119 12.90 2.00 -8.90
CA ALA A 119 13.27 1.48 -10.23
C ALA A 119 12.98 -0.03 -10.41
N THR A 120 13.39 -0.83 -9.43
CA THR A 120 13.18 -2.29 -9.47
C THR A 120 11.69 -2.64 -9.53
N TYR A 121 10.82 -1.92 -8.82
CA TYR A 121 9.38 -2.22 -8.77
C TYR A 121 8.66 -1.71 -10.02
N VAL A 122 9.06 -0.56 -10.56
CA VAL A 122 8.54 -0.08 -11.85
C VAL A 122 8.85 -1.09 -12.96
N ASN A 123 10.06 -1.64 -12.98
CA ASN A 123 10.44 -2.70 -13.94
C ASN A 123 9.65 -4.01 -13.74
N MET A 124 9.25 -4.33 -12.50
CA MET A 124 8.39 -5.49 -12.20
C MET A 124 6.93 -5.28 -12.63
N ALA A 125 6.47 -4.05 -12.75
CA ALA A 125 5.10 -3.73 -13.12
C ALA A 125 4.80 -4.02 -14.62
N GLY A 126 5.83 -4.21 -15.44
CA GLY A 126 5.69 -4.41 -16.87
C GLY A 126 5.03 -5.72 -17.32
N PRO A 127 4.60 -5.81 -18.59
CA PRO A 127 4.75 -4.76 -19.59
C PRO A 127 3.78 -3.59 -19.39
N LEU A 128 4.29 -2.37 -19.54
CA LEU A 128 3.52 -1.12 -19.40
C LEU A 128 3.17 -0.58 -20.81
N ARG A 129 2.10 0.23 -20.91
CA ARG A 129 1.72 0.88 -22.15
C ARG A 129 2.70 2.01 -22.50
N ALA A 130 2.91 2.27 -23.77
CA ALA A 130 3.85 3.29 -24.25
C ALA A 130 3.44 4.73 -23.88
N ASP A 131 2.14 4.96 -23.59
CA ASP A 131 1.60 6.27 -23.19
C ASP A 131 1.67 6.54 -21.68
N GLN A 132 2.07 5.55 -20.89
CA GLN A 132 2.23 5.70 -19.44
C GLN A 132 3.56 6.40 -19.12
N ARG A 133 3.50 7.36 -18.21
CA ARG A 133 4.68 8.09 -17.73
C ARG A 133 5.28 7.41 -16.52
N LEU A 134 6.59 7.19 -16.55
CA LEU A 134 7.30 6.53 -15.46
C LEU A 134 8.03 7.56 -14.60
N HIS A 135 7.78 7.54 -13.31
CA HIS A 135 8.40 8.39 -12.30
C HIS A 135 9.21 7.51 -11.35
N VAL A 136 10.48 7.36 -11.68
CA VAL A 136 11.40 6.50 -10.94
C VAL A 136 12.18 7.33 -9.94
N SER A 137 12.33 6.82 -8.72
CA SER A 137 13.14 7.45 -7.65
C SER A 137 13.94 6.40 -6.89
N ASP A 138 14.89 6.83 -6.05
CA ASP A 138 15.70 5.94 -5.22
C ASP A 138 14.89 5.37 -4.06
N ASN A 139 15.37 4.26 -3.49
CA ASN A 139 14.67 3.51 -2.42
C ASN A 139 14.51 4.30 -1.12
N ARG A 140 15.36 5.31 -0.86
CA ARG A 140 15.34 6.13 0.36
C ARG A 140 14.40 7.34 0.30
N GLU A 141 13.70 7.54 -0.81
CA GLU A 141 12.87 8.72 -1.08
C GLU A 141 11.37 8.43 -0.96
N GLU A 142 10.98 7.59 0.00
CA GLU A 142 9.60 7.10 0.11
C GLU A 142 8.59 8.23 0.33
N LEU A 143 8.86 9.17 1.24
CA LEU A 143 7.97 10.30 1.51
C LEU A 143 7.93 11.30 0.35
N GLN A 144 9.07 11.58 -0.30
CA GLN A 144 9.12 12.45 -1.48
C GLN A 144 8.35 11.84 -2.65
N ARG A 145 8.51 10.54 -2.85
CA ARG A 145 7.75 9.77 -3.84
C ARG A 145 6.24 9.84 -3.60
N ALA A 146 5.82 9.72 -2.35
CA ALA A 146 4.42 9.85 -1.96
C ALA A 146 3.86 11.26 -2.25
N ARG A 147 4.61 12.30 -1.89
CA ARG A 147 4.24 13.70 -2.18
C ARG A 147 4.14 13.95 -3.68
N HIS A 148 5.14 13.51 -4.45
CA HIS A 148 5.11 13.63 -5.92
C HIS A 148 3.89 12.94 -6.54
N ALA A 149 3.51 11.75 -6.04
CA ALA A 149 2.32 11.05 -6.50
C ALA A 149 1.03 11.85 -6.22
N PHE A 150 0.92 12.50 -5.05
CA PHE A 150 -0.20 13.40 -4.76
C PHE A 150 -0.23 14.63 -5.65
N GLU A 151 0.94 15.23 -5.94
CA GLU A 151 1.02 16.38 -6.85
C GLU A 151 0.51 16.05 -8.25
N LEU A 152 0.86 14.87 -8.76
CA LEU A 152 0.36 14.38 -10.05
C LEU A 152 -1.16 14.14 -9.99
N ALA A 153 -1.64 13.45 -8.97
CA ALA A 153 -3.05 13.15 -8.80
C ALA A 153 -3.88 14.43 -8.60
N ALA A 154 -3.39 15.44 -7.85
CA ALA A 154 -4.05 16.73 -7.68
C ALA A 154 -4.22 17.52 -8.99
N ARG A 155 -3.50 17.14 -10.05
CA ARG A 155 -3.64 17.68 -11.42
C ARG A 155 -4.58 16.83 -12.29
N GLY A 156 -5.40 15.97 -11.70
CA GLY A 156 -6.38 15.15 -12.40
C GLY A 156 -5.83 13.87 -13.02
N ARG A 157 -4.60 13.45 -12.67
CA ARG A 157 -3.98 12.26 -13.24
C ARG A 157 -4.39 11.00 -12.48
N ARG A 158 -4.35 9.86 -13.17
CA ARG A 158 -4.50 8.53 -12.56
C ARG A 158 -3.12 7.96 -12.28
N VAL A 159 -2.74 7.98 -11.00
CA VAL A 159 -1.39 7.64 -10.54
C VAL A 159 -1.40 6.29 -9.86
N ALA A 160 -0.50 5.39 -10.24
CA ALA A 160 -0.23 4.14 -9.54
C ALA A 160 1.11 4.22 -8.82
N VAL A 161 1.10 4.13 -7.49
CA VAL A 161 2.32 3.92 -6.68
C VAL A 161 2.53 2.44 -6.48
N VAL A 162 3.64 1.91 -7.01
CA VAL A 162 3.90 0.47 -7.05
C VAL A 162 4.88 0.02 -5.97
N SER A 163 4.56 -1.10 -5.32
CA SER A 163 5.41 -1.78 -4.35
C SER A 163 5.51 -3.27 -4.68
N SER A 164 6.65 -3.90 -4.41
CA SER A 164 6.73 -5.36 -4.39
C SER A 164 5.95 -5.92 -3.21
N GLY A 165 5.38 -7.10 -3.34
CA GLY A 165 4.58 -7.73 -2.30
C GLY A 165 3.25 -7.03 -2.08
N ASP A 166 2.90 -6.76 -0.84
CA ASP A 166 1.73 -6.02 -0.40
C ASP A 166 2.12 -4.57 -0.03
N PRO A 167 1.36 -3.54 -0.43
CA PRO A 167 1.74 -2.15 -0.20
C PRO A 167 1.62 -1.73 1.26
N GLY A 168 0.85 -2.45 2.09
CA GLY A 168 0.70 -2.22 3.53
C GLY A 168 1.73 -2.95 4.39
N VAL A 169 2.56 -3.85 3.81
CA VAL A 169 3.54 -4.63 4.55
C VAL A 169 4.96 -4.11 4.31
N PHE A 170 5.41 -3.19 5.16
CA PHE A 170 6.73 -2.53 5.10
C PHE A 170 7.00 -1.86 3.74
N ALA A 171 5.98 -1.25 3.13
CA ALA A 171 6.01 -0.69 1.80
C ALA A 171 5.28 0.66 1.72
N MET A 172 4.87 1.11 0.54
CA MET A 172 4.51 2.50 0.26
C MET A 172 3.20 3.01 0.87
N ALA A 173 2.26 2.12 1.30
CA ALA A 173 0.96 2.60 1.76
C ALA A 173 1.06 3.49 3.01
N ALA A 174 1.93 3.13 3.98
CA ALA A 174 2.16 3.96 5.16
C ALA A 174 2.73 5.33 4.78
N ALA A 175 3.76 5.39 3.92
CA ALA A 175 4.37 6.64 3.49
C ALA A 175 3.40 7.55 2.72
N VAL A 176 2.48 6.97 1.93
CA VAL A 176 1.43 7.72 1.23
C VAL A 176 0.43 8.30 2.22
N LEU A 177 0.00 7.53 3.22
CA LEU A 177 -0.91 8.01 4.25
C LEU A 177 -0.26 9.05 5.16
N GLU A 178 1.02 8.88 5.54
CA GLU A 178 1.81 9.88 6.27
C GLU A 178 1.94 11.19 5.48
N ALA A 179 2.17 11.11 4.17
CA ALA A 179 2.22 12.29 3.31
C ALA A 179 0.87 13.03 3.26
N LEU A 180 -0.24 12.29 3.24
CA LEU A 180 -1.59 12.87 3.24
C LEU A 180 -1.94 13.49 4.61
N ASP A 181 -1.58 12.82 5.72
CA ASP A 181 -1.87 13.29 7.08
C ASP A 181 -1.11 14.59 7.40
N GLY A 182 0.13 14.69 6.93
CA GLY A 182 0.96 15.89 7.06
C GLY A 182 0.81 16.93 5.94
N ALA A 183 -0.26 16.85 5.11
CA ALA A 183 -0.41 17.74 3.96
C ALA A 183 -1.09 19.06 4.32
N ASP A 184 -0.48 20.18 3.91
CA ASP A 184 -1.08 21.50 3.95
C ASP A 184 -1.88 21.84 2.66
N ASP A 185 -1.68 21.07 1.58
CA ASP A 185 -2.35 21.27 0.30
C ASP A 185 -3.76 20.64 0.31
N ALA A 186 -4.78 21.50 0.36
CA ALA A 186 -6.18 21.06 0.38
C ALA A 186 -6.60 20.26 -0.87
N ARG A 187 -5.88 20.37 -1.98
CA ARG A 187 -6.15 19.61 -3.21
C ARG A 187 -5.90 18.12 -3.02
N TRP A 188 -4.97 17.74 -2.14
CA TRP A 188 -4.67 16.33 -1.88
C TRP A 188 -5.84 15.61 -1.20
N ALA A 189 -6.63 16.34 -0.39
CA ALA A 189 -7.83 15.78 0.22
C ALA A 189 -8.92 15.42 -0.82
N ALA A 190 -8.90 16.06 -1.98
CA ALA A 190 -9.84 15.78 -3.07
C ALA A 190 -9.42 14.60 -3.96
N VAL A 191 -8.17 14.12 -3.85
CA VAL A 191 -7.68 12.95 -4.60
C VAL A 191 -8.43 11.69 -4.15
N GLU A 192 -8.88 10.89 -5.11
CA GLU A 192 -9.41 9.55 -4.81
C GLU A 192 -8.25 8.62 -4.49
N LEU A 193 -8.16 8.18 -3.22
CA LEU A 193 -7.08 7.32 -2.74
C LEU A 193 -7.58 5.89 -2.53
N ASP A 194 -6.90 4.94 -3.17
CA ASP A 194 -7.16 3.51 -3.03
C ASP A 194 -5.88 2.76 -2.64
N VAL A 195 -6.01 1.73 -1.80
CA VAL A 195 -4.94 0.79 -1.50
C VAL A 195 -5.35 -0.60 -1.99
N VAL A 196 -4.61 -1.13 -2.96
CA VAL A 196 -4.87 -2.44 -3.57
C VAL A 196 -3.88 -3.47 -3.05
N PRO A 197 -4.35 -4.52 -2.36
CA PRO A 197 -3.47 -5.50 -1.74
C PRO A 197 -2.68 -6.34 -2.76
N GLY A 198 -1.58 -6.92 -2.30
CA GLY A 198 -0.77 -7.86 -3.05
C GLY A 198 -0.31 -9.04 -2.19
N VAL A 199 0.18 -10.10 -2.83
CA VAL A 199 0.74 -11.25 -2.10
C VAL A 199 2.11 -10.88 -1.56
N SER A 200 2.25 -10.81 -0.23
CA SER A 200 3.52 -10.47 0.42
C SER A 200 4.57 -11.58 0.27
N ALA A 201 5.84 -11.23 0.35
CA ALA A 201 6.93 -12.21 0.25
C ALA A 201 6.85 -13.30 1.33
N ALA A 202 6.40 -12.96 2.54
CA ALA A 202 6.24 -13.94 3.62
C ALA A 202 5.17 -14.97 3.28
N LEU A 203 4.00 -14.55 2.78
CA LEU A 203 2.92 -15.45 2.41
C LEU A 203 3.27 -16.28 1.18
N ALA A 204 3.95 -15.71 0.19
CA ALA A 204 4.44 -16.44 -0.97
C ALA A 204 5.47 -17.52 -0.56
N THR A 205 6.41 -17.18 0.32
CA THR A 205 7.40 -18.14 0.85
C THR A 205 6.73 -19.24 1.67
N ALA A 206 5.76 -18.88 2.51
CA ALA A 206 5.01 -19.86 3.31
C ALA A 206 4.23 -20.83 2.43
N ALA A 207 3.56 -20.36 1.39
CA ALA A 207 2.82 -21.20 0.44
C ALA A 207 3.74 -22.17 -0.32
N GLU A 208 4.91 -21.72 -0.73
CA GLU A 208 5.92 -22.57 -1.39
C GLU A 208 6.48 -23.65 -0.44
N ALA A 209 6.58 -23.36 0.85
CA ALA A 209 7.06 -24.31 1.87
C ALA A 209 5.97 -25.23 2.41
N GLY A 210 4.70 -24.85 2.29
CA GLY A 210 3.56 -25.53 2.89
C GLY A 210 2.70 -24.56 3.71
N ALA A 211 2.74 -24.67 5.04
CA ALA A 211 2.01 -23.80 5.95
C ALA A 211 2.80 -23.48 7.24
N PRO A 212 4.05 -22.99 7.17
CA PRO A 212 4.84 -22.65 8.36
C PRO A 212 4.21 -21.52 9.20
N LEU A 213 3.33 -20.72 8.61
CA LEU A 213 2.54 -19.66 9.23
C LEU A 213 1.09 -20.10 9.51
N GLY A 214 0.87 -21.39 9.74
CA GLY A 214 -0.46 -21.99 9.93
C GLY A 214 -1.09 -21.73 11.30
N HIS A 215 -0.36 -21.14 12.24
CA HIS A 215 -0.81 -20.65 13.54
C HIS A 215 -0.44 -19.17 13.69
N ASP A 216 -0.50 -18.62 14.90
CA ASP A 216 -0.14 -17.22 15.15
C ASP A 216 1.31 -16.91 14.73
N PHE A 217 1.52 -15.78 14.07
CA PHE A 217 2.82 -15.39 13.56
C PHE A 217 3.03 -13.87 13.57
N CYS A 218 4.30 -13.47 13.53
CA CYS A 218 4.71 -12.07 13.43
C CYS A 218 5.52 -11.81 12.17
N LEU A 219 5.22 -10.70 11.49
CA LEU A 219 6.07 -10.14 10.44
C LEU A 219 6.95 -9.06 11.07
N ILE A 220 8.28 -9.19 10.98
CA ILE A 220 9.22 -8.25 11.58
C ILE A 220 10.25 -7.81 10.53
N SER A 221 10.34 -6.50 10.28
CA SER A 221 11.43 -5.96 9.46
C SER A 221 12.64 -5.65 10.33
N LEU A 222 13.80 -6.20 9.94
CA LEU A 222 15.11 -5.94 10.59
C LEU A 222 15.74 -4.63 10.11
N SER A 223 15.03 -3.84 9.30
CA SER A 223 15.49 -2.50 8.92
C SER A 223 15.36 -1.52 10.09
N ASP A 224 16.47 -0.88 10.44
CA ASP A 224 16.59 0.15 11.47
C ASP A 224 16.62 1.58 10.90
N ASN A 225 16.29 1.73 9.61
CA ASN A 225 16.27 3.05 8.96
C ASN A 225 15.21 3.99 9.56
N LEU A 226 14.04 3.45 9.97
CA LEU A 226 12.91 4.23 10.45
C LEU A 226 12.59 4.01 11.93
N LYS A 227 13.30 3.12 12.61
CA LYS A 227 13.10 2.80 14.02
C LYS A 227 14.39 2.33 14.68
N PRO A 228 14.63 2.68 15.96
CA PRO A 228 15.82 2.23 16.69
C PRO A 228 15.89 0.70 16.78
N TRP A 229 17.12 0.16 16.66
CA TRP A 229 17.36 -1.28 16.73
C TRP A 229 16.83 -1.91 18.03
N ALA A 230 16.95 -1.24 19.17
CA ALA A 230 16.44 -1.71 20.47
C ALA A 230 14.93 -2.02 20.45
N ILE A 231 14.16 -1.29 19.65
CA ILE A 231 12.72 -1.57 19.47
C ILE A 231 12.51 -2.86 18.69
N ILE A 232 13.36 -3.14 17.71
CA ILE A 232 13.32 -4.39 16.93
C ILE A 232 13.68 -5.57 17.84
N GLU A 233 14.76 -5.48 18.62
CA GLU A 233 15.18 -6.51 19.59
C GLU A 233 14.05 -6.83 20.57
N LYS A 234 13.45 -5.80 21.17
CA LYS A 234 12.32 -5.99 22.10
C LYS A 234 11.15 -6.74 21.44
N ARG A 235 10.80 -6.39 20.20
CA ARG A 235 9.72 -7.09 19.47
C ARG A 235 10.04 -8.53 19.16
N ILE A 236 11.28 -8.83 18.76
CA ILE A 236 11.73 -10.19 18.50
C ILE A 236 11.67 -11.01 19.80
N ASP A 237 12.18 -10.47 20.90
CA ASP A 237 12.22 -11.13 22.21
C ASP A 237 10.82 -11.52 22.68
N HIS A 238 9.87 -10.58 22.67
CA HIS A 238 8.50 -10.84 23.10
C HIS A 238 7.76 -11.83 22.18
N ALA A 239 7.92 -11.69 20.87
CA ALA A 239 7.28 -12.59 19.93
C ALA A 239 7.87 -14.01 19.99
N ALA A 240 9.18 -14.12 20.19
CA ALA A 240 9.84 -15.40 20.39
C ALA A 240 9.43 -16.03 21.74
N ALA A 241 9.39 -15.28 22.82
CA ALA A 241 8.96 -15.76 24.14
C ALA A 241 7.49 -16.25 24.13
N ALA A 242 6.62 -15.61 23.33
CA ALA A 242 5.22 -16.00 23.16
C ALA A 242 5.01 -17.13 22.12
N ASP A 243 6.06 -17.73 21.65
CA ASP A 243 6.06 -18.86 20.69
C ASP A 243 5.42 -18.57 19.31
N PHE A 244 5.38 -17.32 18.86
CA PHE A 244 4.96 -17.01 17.49
C PHE A 244 5.94 -17.54 16.45
N ALA A 245 5.46 -18.03 15.31
CA ALA A 245 6.31 -18.14 14.14
C ALA A 245 6.75 -16.75 13.68
N LEU A 246 8.02 -16.57 13.27
CA LEU A 246 8.61 -15.28 12.96
C LEU A 246 9.00 -15.20 11.49
N ALA A 247 8.50 -14.23 10.75
CA ALA A 247 8.94 -13.95 9.37
C ALA A 247 9.75 -12.65 9.33
N PHE A 248 11.05 -12.76 9.02
CA PHE A 248 11.97 -11.63 8.98
C PHE A 248 12.12 -11.09 7.58
N TYR A 249 11.81 -9.78 7.43
CA TYR A 249 12.10 -8.97 6.26
C TYR A 249 13.43 -8.26 6.42
N ASN A 250 14.09 -8.00 5.28
CA ASN A 250 15.35 -7.24 5.22
C ASN A 250 16.45 -7.81 6.14
N PRO A 251 16.74 -9.11 6.11
CA PRO A 251 17.58 -9.76 7.10
C PRO A 251 19.00 -9.20 7.13
N VAL A 252 19.65 -9.05 5.99
CA VAL A 252 21.03 -8.58 5.89
C VAL A 252 21.18 -7.54 4.78
N SER A 253 21.89 -6.44 5.03
CA SER A 253 22.31 -5.47 4.03
C SER A 253 23.77 -5.05 4.26
N ARG A 254 24.38 -4.39 3.27
CA ARG A 254 25.75 -3.84 3.44
C ARG A 254 25.87 -2.88 4.62
N ALA A 255 24.83 -2.10 4.89
CA ALA A 255 24.80 -1.16 6.02
C ALA A 255 24.46 -1.85 7.36
N ARG A 256 23.98 -3.09 7.34
CA ARG A 256 23.50 -3.85 8.50
C ARG A 256 24.00 -5.29 8.45
N PRO A 257 25.32 -5.50 8.62
CA PRO A 257 25.92 -6.82 8.47
C PRO A 257 25.69 -7.73 9.68
N VAL A 258 25.45 -7.17 10.88
CA VAL A 258 25.39 -7.92 12.15
C VAL A 258 23.99 -8.04 12.77
N GLN A 259 23.02 -7.29 12.29
CA GLN A 259 21.68 -7.23 12.89
C GLN A 259 20.96 -8.57 12.82
N PHE A 260 21.18 -9.33 11.77
CA PHE A 260 20.56 -10.66 11.64
C PHE A 260 21.08 -11.64 12.66
N ASP A 261 22.41 -11.69 12.90
CA ASP A 261 22.99 -12.56 13.93
C ASP A 261 22.47 -12.18 15.32
N ARG A 262 22.40 -10.88 15.65
CA ARG A 262 21.78 -10.38 16.88
C ARG A 262 20.31 -10.81 17.01
N ALA A 263 19.55 -10.77 15.93
CA ALA A 263 18.17 -11.24 15.92
C ALA A 263 18.11 -12.75 16.19
N LEU A 264 18.98 -13.54 15.58
CA LEU A 264 19.08 -14.99 15.83
C LEU A 264 19.47 -15.31 17.27
N ASP A 265 20.39 -14.56 17.86
CA ASP A 265 20.81 -14.76 19.26
C ASP A 265 19.63 -14.53 20.23
N ILE A 266 18.76 -13.56 19.93
CA ILE A 266 17.52 -13.38 20.70
C ILE A 266 16.60 -14.58 20.54
N VAL A 267 16.35 -15.03 19.31
CA VAL A 267 15.46 -16.17 19.04
C VAL A 267 15.97 -17.44 19.69
N ARG A 268 17.29 -17.70 19.66
CA ARG A 268 17.95 -18.86 20.27
C ARG A 268 17.77 -18.97 21.78
N ARG A 269 17.45 -17.87 22.47
CA ARG A 269 17.11 -17.90 23.91
C ARG A 269 15.76 -18.54 24.20
N HIS A 270 14.88 -18.57 23.21
CA HIS A 270 13.48 -19.00 23.35
C HIS A 270 13.13 -20.24 22.52
N ARG A 271 14.03 -20.69 21.64
CA ARG A 271 13.77 -21.77 20.68
C ARG A 271 14.84 -22.86 20.76
N ALA A 272 14.40 -24.08 20.59
CA ALA A 272 15.30 -25.24 20.49
C ALA A 272 16.18 -25.13 19.23
N PRO A 273 17.42 -25.67 19.28
CA PRO A 273 18.34 -25.67 18.13
C PRO A 273 17.75 -26.31 16.87
N GLU A 274 16.85 -27.28 17.03
CA GLU A 274 16.19 -28.07 15.98
C GLU A 274 14.99 -27.32 15.35
N THR A 275 14.60 -26.14 15.89
CA THR A 275 13.49 -25.35 15.37
C THR A 275 13.64 -25.17 13.85
N VAL A 276 12.58 -25.54 13.13
CA VAL A 276 12.56 -25.50 11.65
C VAL A 276 12.61 -24.08 11.16
N VAL A 277 13.47 -23.83 10.17
CA VAL A 277 13.59 -22.53 9.49
C VAL A 277 13.41 -22.71 7.99
N VAL A 278 12.63 -21.86 7.39
CA VAL A 278 12.44 -21.77 5.92
C VAL A 278 13.15 -20.55 5.39
N LEU A 279 13.94 -20.72 4.33
CA LEU A 279 14.62 -19.67 3.60
C LEU A 279 14.04 -19.60 2.19
N GLY A 280 13.32 -18.54 1.86
CA GLY A 280 12.78 -18.27 0.54
C GLY A 280 13.50 -17.11 -0.12
N ARG A 281 14.38 -17.39 -1.08
CA ARG A 281 15.09 -16.36 -1.82
C ARG A 281 14.44 -16.12 -3.17
N ASP A 282 14.11 -14.88 -3.48
CA ASP A 282 13.47 -14.47 -4.74
C ASP A 282 12.18 -15.23 -5.06
N ILE A 283 11.43 -15.68 -4.08
CA ILE A 283 10.19 -16.40 -4.31
C ILE A 283 9.26 -15.57 -5.20
N GLY A 284 8.78 -16.21 -6.27
CA GLY A 284 7.99 -15.56 -7.31
C GLY A 284 8.82 -14.86 -8.42
N ARG A 285 10.14 -15.00 -8.43
CA ARG A 285 11.03 -14.42 -9.45
C ARG A 285 11.86 -15.51 -10.15
N PRO A 286 12.42 -15.23 -11.34
CA PRO A 286 13.38 -16.14 -11.95
C PRO A 286 14.55 -16.42 -11.01
N GLY A 287 14.93 -17.70 -10.89
CA GLY A 287 16.00 -18.13 -9.99
C GLY A 287 15.56 -18.25 -8.52
N ALA A 288 14.26 -18.31 -8.25
CA ALA A 288 13.73 -18.57 -6.91
C ALA A 288 14.31 -19.85 -6.30
N THR A 289 14.70 -19.78 -5.04
CA THR A 289 15.14 -20.94 -4.26
C THR A 289 14.39 -21.00 -2.93
N LEU A 290 14.07 -22.22 -2.51
CA LEU A 290 13.51 -22.50 -1.21
C LEU A 290 14.37 -23.56 -0.53
N ALA A 291 14.81 -23.28 0.69
CA ALA A 291 15.54 -24.21 1.53
C ALA A 291 14.90 -24.33 2.91
N THR A 292 15.01 -25.50 3.49
CA THR A 292 14.63 -25.75 4.90
C THR A 292 15.89 -26.11 5.67
N THR A 293 16.07 -25.48 6.83
CA THR A 293 17.21 -25.68 7.74
C THR A 293 16.72 -25.70 9.19
N THR A 294 17.62 -25.72 10.14
CA THR A 294 17.34 -25.59 11.58
C THR A 294 17.91 -24.29 12.11
N LEU A 295 17.41 -23.83 13.25
CA LEU A 295 17.90 -22.62 13.90
C LEU A 295 19.39 -22.73 14.28
N ALA A 296 19.85 -23.92 14.64
CA ALA A 296 21.26 -24.18 14.93
C ALA A 296 22.17 -24.02 13.70
N ALA A 297 21.70 -24.46 12.53
CA ALA A 297 22.46 -24.43 11.28
C ALA A 297 22.32 -23.09 10.52
N LEU A 298 21.42 -22.21 10.97
CA LEU A 298 21.18 -20.93 10.32
C LEU A 298 22.27 -19.91 10.65
N SER A 299 22.78 -19.25 9.60
CA SER A 299 23.76 -18.17 9.72
C SER A 299 23.47 -17.04 8.73
N ALA A 300 24.04 -15.84 8.98
CA ALA A 300 23.91 -14.68 8.10
C ALA A 300 24.48 -14.91 6.68
N GLN A 301 25.37 -15.89 6.50
CA GLN A 301 25.97 -16.22 5.20
C GLN A 301 24.97 -16.87 4.23
N GLN A 302 23.88 -17.42 4.76
CA GLN A 302 22.83 -18.08 3.96
C GLN A 302 21.74 -17.13 3.46
N VAL A 303 21.77 -15.88 3.87
CA VAL A 303 20.72 -14.90 3.61
C VAL A 303 21.24 -13.58 3.03
N ASP A 304 20.41 -12.91 2.28
CA ASP A 304 20.65 -11.56 1.73
C ASP A 304 19.36 -10.74 1.76
N MET A 305 19.38 -9.51 1.22
CA MET A 305 18.19 -8.63 1.14
C MET A 305 17.02 -9.22 0.35
N ARG A 306 17.26 -10.26 -0.42
CA ARG A 306 16.26 -10.94 -1.28
C ARG A 306 15.71 -12.20 -0.62
N THR A 307 16.14 -12.49 0.61
CA THR A 307 15.75 -13.70 1.35
C THR A 307 14.68 -13.39 2.38
N MET A 308 13.57 -14.09 2.31
CA MET A 308 12.58 -14.18 3.37
C MET A 308 12.98 -15.31 4.32
N VAL A 309 13.07 -15.03 5.61
CA VAL A 309 13.40 -16.01 6.64
C VAL A 309 12.16 -16.25 7.49
N ILE A 310 11.69 -17.50 7.56
CA ILE A 310 10.59 -17.88 8.44
C ILE A 310 11.15 -18.83 9.49
N VAL A 311 11.21 -18.41 10.74
CA VAL A 311 11.54 -19.22 11.89
C VAL A 311 10.25 -19.77 12.48
N GLY A 312 10.14 -21.09 12.59
CA GLY A 312 8.97 -21.75 13.14
C GLY A 312 8.75 -21.49 14.63
N SER A 313 7.56 -21.81 15.12
CA SER A 313 7.28 -21.97 16.56
C SER A 313 7.85 -23.30 17.09
N SER A 314 7.71 -23.55 18.39
CA SER A 314 8.10 -24.81 18.99
C SER A 314 7.36 -26.03 18.40
N THR A 315 6.16 -25.82 17.84
CA THR A 315 5.31 -26.86 17.25
C THR A 315 5.48 -27.02 15.74
N THR A 316 6.26 -26.17 15.08
CA THR A 316 6.47 -26.24 13.62
C THR A 316 7.18 -27.56 13.24
N ARG A 317 6.67 -28.24 12.22
CA ARG A 317 7.10 -29.56 11.81
C ARG A 317 7.50 -29.62 10.35
N ARG A 318 8.42 -30.52 10.03
CA ARG A 318 8.79 -30.91 8.68
C ARG A 318 8.18 -32.27 8.37
N VAL A 319 7.55 -32.40 7.24
CA VAL A 319 7.02 -33.64 6.68
C VAL A 319 7.90 -34.06 5.51
N ALA A 320 8.68 -35.11 5.70
CA ALA A 320 9.53 -35.67 4.65
C ALA A 320 8.67 -36.24 3.51
N ARG A 321 9.15 -36.08 2.27
CA ARG A 321 8.51 -36.63 1.07
C ARG A 321 9.54 -37.30 0.19
N ASP A 322 9.30 -38.58 -0.11
CA ASP A 322 10.19 -39.35 -0.99
C ASP A 322 10.22 -38.72 -2.40
N GLY A 323 11.42 -38.42 -2.86
CA GLY A 323 11.66 -37.88 -4.22
C GLY A 323 11.11 -36.48 -4.48
N ALA A 324 10.62 -35.77 -3.45
CA ALA A 324 10.08 -34.43 -3.56
C ALA A 324 10.54 -33.53 -2.41
N ARG A 325 10.34 -32.22 -2.54
CA ARG A 325 10.61 -31.25 -1.47
C ARG A 325 9.68 -31.51 -0.28
N ASP A 326 10.23 -31.47 0.92
CA ASP A 326 9.48 -31.59 2.17
C ASP A 326 8.48 -30.46 2.35
N TRP A 327 7.40 -30.77 3.06
CA TRP A 327 6.50 -29.74 3.54
C TRP A 327 6.88 -29.27 4.94
N VAL A 328 6.71 -27.98 5.19
CA VAL A 328 6.82 -27.38 6.52
C VAL A 328 5.46 -26.78 6.91
N TYR A 329 5.00 -27.08 8.12
CA TYR A 329 3.76 -26.55 8.63
C TYR A 329 3.80 -26.33 10.14
N THR A 330 3.00 -25.40 10.63
CA THR A 330 2.72 -25.22 12.07
C THR A 330 1.33 -25.75 12.36
N PRO A 331 1.17 -26.75 13.26
CA PRO A 331 -0.13 -27.30 13.62
C PRO A 331 -1.07 -26.26 14.21
N ARG A 332 -2.37 -26.44 13.99
CA ARG A 332 -3.41 -25.56 14.56
C ARG A 332 -3.68 -25.81 16.05
N TRP A 333 -3.16 -26.88 16.61
CA TRP A 333 -3.41 -27.32 17.98
C TRP A 333 -2.10 -27.40 18.76
N TYR A 334 -2.10 -26.85 19.97
CA TYR A 334 -1.10 -27.14 21.00
C TYR A 334 -1.51 -28.44 21.69
N ARG A 335 -0.69 -29.47 21.54
CA ARG A 335 -0.88 -30.78 22.21
C ARG A 335 0.37 -31.12 23.00
#